data_af97dffe0740a86958500c2ffc3c6b33
#
_entry.id   af97dffe0740a86958500c2ffc3c6b33
#
_cell.length_a   1.000
_cell.length_b   1.000
_cell.length_c   1.000
_cell.angle_alpha   90.00
_cell.angle_beta   90.00
_cell.angle_gamma   90.00
#
_symmetry.space_group_name_H-M   'P 1'
#
loop_
_entity.id
_entity.type
_entity.pdbx_description
1 polymer ?
#
loop_
_entity_poly.entity_id
_entity_poly.type
_entity_poly.pdbx_seq_one_letter_code
_entity_poly.pdbx_strand_id
1 'polypeptide(L)'
;MFTTKAAVDAAPSKFDAAAHHALARQAAAQSIVLLKNQDSLLPLAKGETVAVIGDFAKTPRYQGAGSSAVNSIQVDSFLDCLAESGLNSVGYAQGFDRQGKADQVLQDEAVLLAKNAKVVLLCMGLDEIKESEGIDRADMQLAQNQLDLLAAVAAVNPNVVVLLSAGSSLESQWIKDCKALVYGCLGGQAGAGALVEVLTGAQNPSGKLAETWACRYADTPARENFGGQGRTVEYRESLYVGYRYYDTAGVPTAFPFGYGLSYTSFAYSDLQADAQGVTLTVTNTGSRAGAEVVQLYVAKPDAKIFRPAKELKGFAKVELAAGESKTITIPLDDKAFRYWNVKTNRWEVEGGSYQLLVGASSADIRLTAVVTVVGTNAPDPYAGLALPHYRTGEVAQVPDAEYEALLGRPLPEGKVRIDRNMTLGEMGHGRSPLGWIAAAVLGALLNRSIKKGKPDLNILFQYNMPLRALAKMTNGAISMGMVDGIVMELKGFWIIGILRVIWEALKNVVLNSRMEERLKNS
;
A
#
# COMPACT_ATOMS: atom_id res chain seq x y z
N MET A 1 23.37 -12.30 -19.86
CA MET A 1 24.78 -11.93 -19.75
C MET A 1 25.30 -11.17 -20.98
N PHE A 2 25.01 -11.58 -22.21
CA PHE A 2 25.48 -10.91 -23.44
C PHE A 2 24.90 -9.51 -23.66
N THR A 3 23.64 -9.29 -23.32
CA THR A 3 22.99 -7.98 -23.40
C THR A 3 23.59 -6.94 -22.44
N THR A 4 24.11 -7.38 -21.28
CA THR A 4 24.70 -6.49 -20.28
C THR A 4 26.01 -5.88 -20.76
N LYS A 5 26.87 -6.68 -21.43
CA LYS A 5 28.14 -6.17 -21.99
C LYS A 5 27.88 -5.13 -23.08
N ALA A 6 26.97 -5.44 -24.02
CA ALA A 6 26.61 -4.51 -25.10
C ALA A 6 26.03 -3.19 -24.53
N ALA A 7 25.24 -3.24 -23.43
CA ALA A 7 24.70 -2.06 -22.78
C ALA A 7 25.78 -1.24 -22.04
N VAL A 8 26.78 -1.90 -21.44
CA VAL A 8 27.93 -1.23 -20.78
C VAL A 8 28.86 -0.58 -21.80
N ASP A 9 29.08 -1.25 -22.95
CA ASP A 9 29.94 -0.77 -24.02
C ASP A 9 29.27 0.31 -24.88
N ALA A 10 27.95 0.46 -24.80
CA ALA A 10 27.20 1.48 -25.52
C ALA A 10 27.48 2.88 -24.96
N ALA A 11 27.52 3.88 -25.83
CA ALA A 11 27.58 5.27 -25.39
C ALA A 11 26.37 5.60 -24.48
N PRO A 12 26.55 6.39 -23.39
CA PRO A 12 25.45 6.80 -22.52
C PRO A 12 24.33 7.42 -23.35
N SER A 13 23.12 6.89 -23.27
CA SER A 13 21.96 7.48 -23.92
C SER A 13 21.62 8.81 -23.24
N LYS A 14 21.47 9.86 -24.01
CA LYS A 14 20.88 11.11 -23.52
C LYS A 14 19.38 10.92 -23.39
N PHE A 15 18.79 11.27 -22.25
CA PHE A 15 17.35 11.30 -22.08
C PHE A 15 16.88 12.74 -21.86
N ASP A 16 15.68 13.03 -22.30
CA ASP A 16 15.04 14.34 -22.09
C ASP A 16 14.39 14.36 -20.69
N ALA A 17 15.09 14.97 -19.74
CA ALA A 17 14.62 15.05 -18.36
C ALA A 17 13.31 15.84 -18.24
N ALA A 18 13.11 16.89 -19.07
CA ALA A 18 11.89 17.70 -19.05
C ALA A 18 10.69 16.91 -19.58
N ALA A 19 10.88 16.14 -20.68
CA ALA A 19 9.82 15.27 -21.19
C ALA A 19 9.45 14.17 -20.20
N HIS A 20 10.43 13.56 -19.51
CA HIS A 20 10.18 12.56 -18.46
C HIS A 20 9.48 13.17 -17.24
N HIS A 21 9.82 14.39 -16.85
CA HIS A 21 9.14 15.10 -15.76
C HIS A 21 7.68 15.42 -16.12
N ALA A 22 7.41 15.86 -17.36
CA ALA A 22 6.05 16.09 -17.86
C ALA A 22 5.23 14.79 -17.89
N LEU A 23 5.83 13.67 -18.33
CA LEU A 23 5.18 12.35 -18.30
C LEU A 23 4.86 11.89 -16.86
N ALA A 24 5.79 12.12 -15.92
CA ALA A 24 5.57 11.84 -14.50
C ALA A 24 4.40 12.66 -13.93
N ARG A 25 4.28 13.94 -14.32
CA ARG A 25 3.15 14.82 -13.95
C ARG A 25 1.83 14.29 -14.49
N GLN A 26 1.79 13.92 -15.77
CA GLN A 26 0.60 13.34 -16.40
C GLN A 26 0.18 12.03 -15.70
N ALA A 27 1.12 11.14 -15.41
CA ALA A 27 0.84 9.90 -14.70
C ALA A 27 0.28 10.16 -13.29
N ALA A 28 0.86 11.11 -12.54
CA ALA A 28 0.36 11.53 -11.24
C ALA A 28 -1.06 12.11 -11.33
N ALA A 29 -1.33 13.01 -12.28
CA ALA A 29 -2.63 13.65 -12.47
C ALA A 29 -3.74 12.62 -12.78
N GLN A 30 -3.43 11.58 -13.55
CA GLN A 30 -4.36 10.49 -13.83
C GLN A 30 -4.52 9.47 -12.68
N SER A 31 -3.65 9.52 -11.67
CA SER A 31 -3.66 8.64 -10.50
C SER A 31 -4.31 9.28 -9.28
N ILE A 32 -4.37 10.61 -9.20
CA ILE A 32 -5.01 11.34 -8.10
C ILE A 32 -6.48 10.96 -7.98
N VAL A 33 -6.90 10.65 -6.74
CA VAL A 33 -8.27 10.24 -6.43
C VAL A 33 -9.00 11.36 -5.68
N LEU A 34 -10.11 11.82 -6.22
CA LEU A 34 -11.03 12.73 -5.52
C LEU A 34 -11.96 11.88 -4.65
N LEU A 35 -11.78 11.94 -3.31
CA LEU A 35 -12.54 11.12 -2.37
C LEU A 35 -13.79 11.83 -1.82
N LYS A 36 -13.76 13.15 -1.71
CA LYS A 36 -14.88 13.96 -1.25
C LYS A 36 -14.88 15.30 -1.96
N ASN A 37 -16.06 15.79 -2.35
CA ASN A 37 -16.24 17.11 -2.94
C ASN A 37 -17.65 17.65 -2.63
N GLN A 38 -17.84 18.07 -1.39
CA GLN A 38 -19.13 18.57 -0.92
C GLN A 38 -19.43 19.95 -1.53
N ASP A 39 -20.68 20.15 -1.92
CA ASP A 39 -21.19 21.38 -2.56
C ASP A 39 -20.40 21.80 -3.82
N SER A 40 -19.77 20.85 -4.49
CA SER A 40 -18.93 21.12 -5.67
C SER A 40 -17.86 22.20 -5.43
N LEU A 41 -17.22 22.17 -4.24
CA LEU A 41 -16.18 23.13 -3.88
C LEU A 41 -15.02 23.12 -4.88
N LEU A 42 -14.68 21.94 -5.41
CA LEU A 42 -13.70 21.76 -6.48
C LEU A 42 -14.41 21.54 -7.82
N PRO A 43 -13.82 21.98 -8.95
CA PRO A 43 -12.56 22.71 -9.06
C PRO A 43 -12.68 24.17 -8.62
N LEU A 44 -11.55 24.76 -8.14
CA LEU A 44 -11.47 26.15 -7.75
C LEU A 44 -11.51 27.08 -8.96
N ALA A 45 -12.21 28.22 -8.81
CA ALA A 45 -12.25 29.23 -9.86
C ALA A 45 -10.92 29.99 -9.96
N LYS A 46 -10.56 30.42 -11.14
CA LYS A 46 -9.42 31.33 -11.33
C LYS A 46 -9.56 32.59 -10.47
N GLY A 47 -8.48 32.99 -9.79
CA GLY A 47 -8.49 34.11 -8.87
C GLY A 47 -9.07 33.81 -7.48
N GLU A 48 -9.46 32.56 -7.20
CA GLU A 48 -9.97 32.18 -5.88
C GLU A 48 -8.90 32.43 -4.80
N THR A 49 -9.32 32.97 -3.66
CA THR A 49 -8.41 33.31 -2.55
C THR A 49 -8.18 32.08 -1.67
N VAL A 50 -6.93 31.63 -1.59
CA VAL A 50 -6.55 30.40 -0.88
C VAL A 50 -5.47 30.64 0.18
N ALA A 51 -5.57 29.95 1.32
CA ALA A 51 -4.49 29.78 2.29
C ALA A 51 -3.85 28.42 2.11
N VAL A 52 -2.53 28.33 2.11
CA VAL A 52 -1.80 27.05 2.05
C VAL A 52 -1.26 26.72 3.43
N ILE A 53 -1.64 25.56 3.96
CA ILE A 53 -1.26 25.11 5.29
C ILE A 53 -0.70 23.69 5.18
N GLY A 54 0.35 23.40 5.97
CA GLY A 54 0.92 22.05 6.07
C GLY A 54 2.36 21.95 5.59
N ASP A 55 3.20 21.25 6.36
CA ASP A 55 4.62 21.03 6.06
C ASP A 55 4.84 20.44 4.66
N PHE A 56 3.96 19.55 4.22
CA PHE A 56 4.09 18.85 2.93
C PHE A 56 3.86 19.78 1.72
N ALA A 57 3.34 20.98 1.91
CA ALA A 57 3.24 21.96 0.82
C ALA A 57 4.62 22.48 0.37
N LYS A 58 5.55 22.64 1.31
CA LYS A 58 6.90 23.11 1.08
C LYS A 58 7.88 21.96 0.87
N THR A 59 7.75 20.90 1.66
CA THR A 59 8.64 19.72 1.62
C THR A 59 7.78 18.50 1.27
N PRO A 60 7.55 18.19 -0.01
CA PRO A 60 6.58 17.15 -0.40
C PRO A 60 6.96 15.77 0.08
N ARG A 61 5.96 15.03 0.53
CA ARG A 61 6.01 13.59 0.75
C ARG A 61 5.65 12.90 -0.57
N TYR A 62 6.62 12.65 -1.44
CA TYR A 62 6.39 12.26 -2.82
C TYR A 62 6.76 10.82 -3.16
N GLN A 63 7.51 10.14 -2.30
CA GLN A 63 7.97 8.77 -2.48
C GLN A 63 8.01 7.99 -1.18
N GLY A 64 8.14 6.65 -1.24
CA GLY A 64 8.36 5.78 -0.10
C GLY A 64 9.65 6.11 0.66
N ALA A 65 9.74 5.61 1.90
CA ALA A 65 10.96 5.68 2.70
C ALA A 65 11.59 4.29 2.79
N GLY A 66 12.90 4.23 2.57
CA GLY A 66 13.62 2.98 2.59
C GLY A 66 14.45 2.75 1.33
N SER A 67 14.63 1.50 0.94
CA SER A 67 15.44 1.10 -0.23
C SER A 67 14.82 1.54 -1.56
N SER A 68 13.53 1.89 -1.58
CA SER A 68 12.83 2.44 -2.73
C SER A 68 13.10 3.93 -2.98
N ALA A 69 13.76 4.62 -2.06
CA ALA A 69 14.04 6.06 -2.20
C ALA A 69 14.97 6.33 -3.38
N VAL A 70 14.55 7.22 -4.28
CA VAL A 70 15.27 7.65 -5.47
C VAL A 70 15.78 9.08 -5.26
N ASN A 71 17.00 9.37 -5.70
CA ASN A 71 17.54 10.72 -5.77
C ASN A 71 17.02 11.41 -7.04
N SER A 72 15.83 11.99 -6.95
CA SER A 72 15.21 12.69 -8.07
C SER A 72 16.03 13.92 -8.44
N ILE A 73 16.21 14.16 -9.75
CA ILE A 73 16.93 15.33 -10.28
C ILE A 73 16.13 16.62 -10.12
N GLN A 74 14.81 16.51 -9.99
CA GLN A 74 13.88 17.62 -9.75
C GLN A 74 12.73 17.08 -8.89
N VAL A 75 12.25 17.89 -7.95
CA VAL A 75 11.04 17.63 -7.15
C VAL A 75 10.25 18.92 -7.08
N ASP A 76 9.02 18.90 -7.56
CA ASP A 76 8.12 20.04 -7.48
C ASP A 76 7.59 20.21 -6.05
N SER A 77 7.62 21.44 -5.51
CA SER A 77 6.87 21.78 -4.31
C SER A 77 5.45 22.25 -4.65
N PHE A 78 4.50 22.03 -3.74
CA PHE A 78 3.14 22.51 -3.97
C PHE A 78 3.07 24.04 -4.01
N LEU A 79 3.90 24.73 -3.20
CA LEU A 79 3.95 26.20 -3.18
C LEU A 79 4.41 26.78 -4.52
N ASP A 80 5.46 26.21 -5.12
CA ASP A 80 5.99 26.70 -6.40
C ASP A 80 4.97 26.49 -7.52
N CYS A 81 4.36 25.29 -7.60
CA CYS A 81 3.35 24.99 -8.61
C CYS A 81 2.08 25.85 -8.45
N LEU A 82 1.68 26.14 -7.20
CA LEU A 82 0.51 26.97 -6.94
C LEU A 82 0.70 28.43 -7.41
N ALA A 83 1.91 28.97 -7.29
CA ALA A 83 2.21 30.34 -7.72
C ALA A 83 1.89 30.59 -9.21
N GLU A 84 1.95 29.52 -10.04
CA GLU A 84 1.66 29.59 -11.48
C GLU A 84 0.20 29.21 -11.82
N SER A 85 -0.63 28.86 -10.83
CA SER A 85 -1.98 28.30 -11.02
C SER A 85 -3.06 29.32 -11.39
N GLY A 86 -2.78 30.61 -11.15
CA GLY A 86 -3.77 31.68 -11.26
C GLY A 86 -4.73 31.78 -10.06
N LEU A 87 -4.48 31.04 -8.97
CA LEU A 87 -5.14 31.24 -7.68
C LEU A 87 -4.44 32.34 -6.87
N ASN A 88 -5.18 33.03 -5.99
CA ASN A 88 -4.65 34.08 -5.14
C ASN A 88 -4.28 33.54 -3.76
N SER A 89 -3.00 33.22 -3.55
CA SER A 89 -2.53 32.78 -2.23
C SER A 89 -2.41 33.97 -1.28
N VAL A 90 -3.04 33.84 -0.08
CA VAL A 90 -2.86 34.82 1.01
C VAL A 90 -1.63 34.51 1.87
N GLY A 91 -0.95 33.40 1.62
CA GLY A 91 0.28 33.00 2.30
C GLY A 91 0.35 31.51 2.60
N TYR A 92 1.42 31.16 3.32
CA TYR A 92 1.74 29.80 3.75
C TYR A 92 1.99 29.77 5.26
N ALA A 93 1.47 28.73 5.93
CA ALA A 93 1.81 28.38 7.30
C ALA A 93 2.18 26.89 7.40
N GLN A 94 3.23 26.59 8.15
CA GLN A 94 3.66 25.19 8.31
C GLN A 94 2.61 24.35 9.05
N GLY A 95 1.94 24.91 10.05
CA GLY A 95 0.79 24.37 10.74
C GLY A 95 1.08 23.23 11.72
N PHE A 96 2.03 22.33 11.44
CA PHE A 96 2.37 21.21 12.30
C PHE A 96 3.84 20.80 12.17
N ASP A 97 4.35 20.15 13.23
CA ASP A 97 5.64 19.47 13.20
C ASP A 97 5.50 18.12 12.49
N ARG A 98 6.41 17.83 11.53
CA ARG A 98 6.36 16.65 10.65
C ARG A 98 6.43 15.33 11.42
N GLN A 99 7.15 15.28 12.55
CA GLN A 99 7.32 14.08 13.38
C GLN A 99 6.20 13.90 14.42
N GLY A 100 5.15 14.70 14.34
CA GLY A 100 3.96 14.57 15.20
C GLY A 100 4.04 15.26 16.56
N LYS A 101 5.11 16.07 16.81
CA LYS A 101 5.24 16.84 18.04
C LYS A 101 4.21 17.96 18.06
N ALA A 102 3.51 18.13 19.19
CA ALA A 102 2.60 19.25 19.38
C ALA A 102 3.36 20.58 19.38
N ASP A 103 2.89 21.55 18.60
CA ASP A 103 3.44 22.91 18.51
C ASP A 103 2.28 23.91 18.36
N GLN A 104 1.94 24.61 19.45
CA GLN A 104 0.84 25.54 19.47
C GLN A 104 1.09 26.79 18.63
N VAL A 105 2.35 27.22 18.50
CA VAL A 105 2.71 28.40 17.68
C VAL A 105 2.42 28.15 16.22
N LEU A 106 2.85 26.98 15.69
CA LEU A 106 2.57 26.59 14.31
C LEU A 106 1.05 26.49 14.05
N GLN A 107 0.30 25.95 15.01
CA GLN A 107 -1.16 25.83 14.89
C GLN A 107 -1.84 27.21 14.88
N ASP A 108 -1.47 28.10 15.80
CA ASP A 108 -2.07 29.44 15.90
C ASP A 108 -1.81 30.29 14.64
N GLU A 109 -0.58 30.25 14.09
CA GLU A 109 -0.24 30.88 12.81
C GLU A 109 -1.11 30.36 11.67
N ALA A 110 -1.31 29.06 11.58
CA ALA A 110 -2.15 28.43 10.55
C ALA A 110 -3.62 28.81 10.69
N VAL A 111 -4.16 28.84 11.91
CA VAL A 111 -5.55 29.25 12.20
C VAL A 111 -5.76 30.73 11.83
N LEU A 112 -4.77 31.60 12.14
CA LEU A 112 -4.84 33.01 11.77
C LEU A 112 -4.86 33.19 10.24
N LEU A 113 -4.01 32.44 9.52
CA LEU A 113 -3.97 32.47 8.05
C LEU A 113 -5.29 31.97 7.45
N ALA A 114 -5.86 30.90 8.00
CA ALA A 114 -7.10 30.29 7.52
C ALA A 114 -8.30 31.27 7.53
N LYS A 115 -8.35 32.20 8.49
CA LYS A 115 -9.40 33.24 8.59
C LYS A 115 -9.40 34.24 7.44
N ASN A 116 -8.26 34.40 6.77
CA ASN A 116 -8.06 35.41 5.73
C ASN A 116 -8.28 34.89 4.30
N ALA A 117 -8.64 33.60 4.16
CA ALA A 117 -8.86 32.96 2.86
C ALA A 117 -10.30 32.50 2.71
N LYS A 118 -10.75 32.38 1.46
CA LYS A 118 -12.05 31.77 1.16
C LYS A 118 -11.98 30.24 1.22
N VAL A 119 -10.84 29.67 0.84
CA VAL A 119 -10.58 28.23 0.85
C VAL A 119 -9.24 27.95 1.51
N VAL A 120 -9.16 26.92 2.31
CA VAL A 120 -7.91 26.42 2.90
C VAL A 120 -7.47 25.16 2.17
N LEU A 121 -6.24 25.15 1.66
CA LEU A 121 -5.56 24.01 1.09
C LEU A 121 -4.64 23.41 2.16
N LEU A 122 -5.07 22.34 2.80
CA LEU A 122 -4.36 21.71 3.91
C LEU A 122 -3.59 20.48 3.41
N CYS A 123 -2.26 20.60 3.28
CA CYS A 123 -1.35 19.54 2.85
C CYS A 123 -0.91 18.70 4.06
N MET A 124 -1.46 17.52 4.21
CA MET A 124 -1.21 16.62 5.33
C MET A 124 -1.07 15.17 4.89
N GLY A 125 -0.65 14.28 5.78
CA GLY A 125 -0.48 12.87 5.45
C GLY A 125 0.45 12.10 6.38
N LEU A 126 1.01 10.99 5.91
CA LEU A 126 1.95 10.16 6.66
C LEU A 126 3.39 10.60 6.40
N ASP A 127 4.20 10.66 7.45
CA ASP A 127 5.62 10.94 7.36
C ASP A 127 6.45 9.69 6.95
N GLU A 128 7.75 9.89 6.80
CA GLU A 128 8.69 8.83 6.39
C GLU A 128 8.87 7.73 7.44
N ILE A 129 8.50 7.97 8.70
CA ILE A 129 8.61 6.97 9.77
C ILE A 129 7.39 6.08 9.77
N LYS A 130 6.21 6.68 9.65
CA LYS A 130 4.94 5.94 9.63
C LYS A 130 4.86 4.97 8.45
N GLU A 131 5.52 5.28 7.33
CA GLU A 131 5.55 4.44 6.13
C GLU A 131 6.99 4.09 5.71
N SER A 132 7.83 3.70 6.65
CA SER A 132 9.19 3.25 6.36
C SER A 132 9.21 1.75 6.04
N GLU A 133 10.05 1.37 5.07
CA GLU A 133 10.39 -0.04 4.86
C GLU A 133 10.92 -0.67 6.15
N GLY A 134 10.47 -1.89 6.46
CA GLY A 134 10.93 -2.68 7.59
C GLY A 134 10.35 -2.28 8.95
N ILE A 135 9.41 -1.34 9.01
CA ILE A 135 8.66 -0.97 10.21
C ILE A 135 7.18 -1.20 9.96
N ASP A 136 6.53 -1.99 10.81
CA ASP A 136 5.09 -2.18 10.77
C ASP A 136 4.38 -0.99 11.45
N ARG A 137 3.30 -0.52 10.85
CA ARG A 137 2.44 0.48 11.45
C ARG A 137 1.64 -0.14 12.59
N ALA A 138 1.62 0.54 13.73
CA ALA A 138 0.83 0.11 14.88
C ALA A 138 -0.66 0.52 14.77
N ASP A 139 -0.97 1.47 13.89
CA ASP A 139 -2.30 2.06 13.69
C ASP A 139 -2.49 2.51 12.23
N MET A 140 -3.70 2.93 11.88
CA MET A 140 -4.03 3.56 10.60
C MET A 140 -4.35 5.05 10.75
N GLN A 141 -3.76 5.74 11.74
CA GLN A 141 -4.08 7.11 12.07
C GLN A 141 -3.06 8.10 11.48
N LEU A 142 -3.53 9.29 11.19
CA LEU A 142 -2.69 10.47 11.04
C LEU A 142 -2.08 10.87 12.39
N ALA A 143 -0.99 11.64 12.36
CA ALA A 143 -0.43 12.19 13.59
C ALA A 143 -1.45 13.12 14.29
N GLN A 144 -1.52 13.04 15.62
CA GLN A 144 -2.54 13.79 16.40
C GLN A 144 -2.46 15.30 16.17
N ASN A 145 -1.24 15.87 16.05
CA ASN A 145 -1.06 17.29 15.77
C ASN A 145 -1.65 17.75 14.42
N GLN A 146 -1.71 16.86 13.41
CA GLN A 146 -2.38 17.13 12.14
C GLN A 146 -3.90 17.10 12.30
N LEU A 147 -4.43 16.18 13.11
CA LEU A 147 -5.87 16.09 13.39
C LEU A 147 -6.35 17.30 14.21
N ASP A 148 -5.57 17.72 15.21
CA ASP A 148 -5.86 18.91 16.02
C ASP A 148 -5.84 20.18 15.16
N LEU A 149 -4.88 20.29 14.25
CA LEU A 149 -4.80 21.39 13.29
C LEU A 149 -6.02 21.42 12.36
N LEU A 150 -6.39 20.26 11.77
CA LEU A 150 -7.57 20.17 10.89
C LEU A 150 -8.83 20.64 11.62
N ALA A 151 -9.05 20.18 12.85
CA ALA A 151 -10.20 20.59 13.67
C ALA A 151 -10.18 22.09 13.97
N ALA A 152 -9.02 22.65 14.34
CA ALA A 152 -8.87 24.08 14.64
C ALA A 152 -9.09 24.96 13.40
N VAL A 153 -8.59 24.55 12.23
CA VAL A 153 -8.77 25.25 10.94
C VAL A 153 -10.23 25.16 10.49
N ALA A 154 -10.87 23.99 10.58
CA ALA A 154 -12.27 23.78 10.21
C ALA A 154 -13.24 24.60 11.08
N ALA A 155 -12.89 24.85 12.34
CA ALA A 155 -13.68 25.70 13.24
C ALA A 155 -13.74 27.17 12.80
N VAL A 156 -12.76 27.67 12.05
CA VAL A 156 -12.69 29.06 11.60
C VAL A 156 -12.94 29.24 10.10
N ASN A 157 -12.79 28.18 9.30
CA ASN A 157 -13.05 28.20 7.87
C ASN A 157 -13.66 26.85 7.43
N PRO A 158 -14.94 26.82 7.01
CA PRO A 158 -15.61 25.58 6.63
C PRO A 158 -15.17 25.02 5.27
N ASN A 159 -14.45 25.81 4.45
CA ASN A 159 -14.04 25.41 3.12
C ASN A 159 -12.61 24.83 3.14
N VAL A 160 -12.41 23.77 3.89
CA VAL A 160 -11.13 23.06 3.96
C VAL A 160 -11.07 21.99 2.87
N VAL A 161 -10.05 22.06 2.04
CA VAL A 161 -9.64 21.02 1.08
C VAL A 161 -8.41 20.34 1.64
N VAL A 162 -8.52 19.07 1.99
CA VAL A 162 -7.38 18.26 2.41
C VAL A 162 -6.71 17.65 1.19
N LEU A 163 -5.40 17.93 1.04
CA LEU A 163 -4.50 17.33 0.07
C LEU A 163 -3.67 16.27 0.79
N LEU A 164 -4.09 15.02 0.65
CA LEU A 164 -3.58 13.92 1.43
C LEU A 164 -2.44 13.19 0.70
N SER A 165 -1.26 13.14 1.35
CA SER A 165 -0.10 12.38 0.89
C SER A 165 0.12 11.17 1.80
N ALA A 166 -0.19 9.98 1.32
CA ALA A 166 0.00 8.72 2.02
C ALA A 166 0.12 7.57 1.01
N GLY A 167 0.88 6.54 1.34
CA GLY A 167 1.04 5.34 0.51
C GLY A 167 0.02 4.24 0.81
N SER A 168 -0.81 4.42 1.83
CA SER A 168 -1.79 3.44 2.31
C SER A 168 -3.02 4.10 2.93
N SER A 169 -4.07 3.30 3.13
CA SER A 169 -5.33 3.74 3.73
C SER A 169 -5.19 4.22 5.18
N LEU A 170 -6.11 5.10 5.58
CA LEU A 170 -6.18 5.74 6.89
C LEU A 170 -7.57 5.60 7.50
N GLU A 171 -7.65 5.65 8.83
CA GLU A 171 -8.93 5.80 9.52
C GLU A 171 -9.65 7.09 9.10
N SER A 172 -10.99 7.07 9.09
CA SER A 172 -11.80 8.03 8.36
C SER A 172 -12.55 9.06 9.21
N GLN A 173 -12.46 8.98 10.54
CA GLN A 173 -13.29 9.78 11.46
C GLN A 173 -13.10 11.30 11.29
N TRP A 174 -11.92 11.72 10.83
CA TRP A 174 -11.55 13.12 10.60
C TRP A 174 -12.09 13.70 9.27
N ILE A 175 -12.52 12.84 8.33
CA ILE A 175 -12.96 13.29 6.98
C ILE A 175 -14.20 14.21 7.06
N LYS A 176 -14.98 14.13 8.13
CA LYS A 176 -16.11 15.04 8.36
C LYS A 176 -15.68 16.51 8.44
N ASP A 177 -14.46 16.78 8.92
CA ASP A 177 -13.94 18.11 9.18
C ASP A 177 -13.33 18.80 7.93
N CYS A 178 -13.36 18.15 6.77
CA CYS A 178 -13.02 18.79 5.49
C CYS A 178 -14.20 18.75 4.52
N LYS A 179 -14.27 19.75 3.64
CA LYS A 179 -15.30 19.86 2.60
C LYS A 179 -14.94 19.12 1.32
N ALA A 180 -13.65 19.04 1.03
CA ALA A 180 -13.12 18.21 -0.05
C ALA A 180 -11.87 17.45 0.40
N LEU A 181 -11.68 16.26 -0.17
CA LEU A 181 -10.54 15.39 0.09
C LEU A 181 -9.96 14.88 -1.24
N VAL A 182 -8.73 15.29 -1.51
CA VAL A 182 -7.95 14.86 -2.66
C VAL A 182 -6.82 13.97 -2.19
N TYR A 183 -6.82 12.73 -2.61
CA TYR A 183 -5.77 11.76 -2.27
C TYR A 183 -4.72 11.73 -3.38
N GLY A 184 -3.56 12.30 -3.09
CA GLY A 184 -2.44 12.41 -4.02
C GLY A 184 -1.53 11.18 -4.06
N CYS A 185 -1.79 10.18 -3.21
CA CYS A 185 -0.88 9.03 -3.00
C CYS A 185 0.54 9.52 -2.63
N LEU A 186 1.57 8.84 -3.12
CA LEU A 186 2.95 9.32 -3.19
C LEU A 186 3.23 9.67 -4.65
N GLY A 187 2.91 10.91 -5.03
CA GLY A 187 2.72 11.35 -6.42
C GLY A 187 4.00 11.43 -7.27
N GLY A 188 5.17 11.04 -6.75
CA GLY A 188 6.44 11.15 -7.45
C GLY A 188 6.93 12.59 -7.58
N GLN A 189 8.03 12.79 -8.31
CA GLN A 189 8.74 14.06 -8.42
C GLN A 189 7.91 15.24 -8.96
N ALA A 190 6.84 14.96 -9.71
CA ALA A 190 5.97 15.96 -10.34
C ALA A 190 4.53 15.96 -9.77
N GLY A 191 4.29 15.25 -8.66
CA GLY A 191 2.97 15.09 -8.06
C GLY A 191 2.34 16.40 -7.57
N ALA A 192 3.15 17.35 -7.14
CA ALA A 192 2.67 18.66 -6.68
C ALA A 192 1.99 19.46 -7.82
N GLY A 193 2.61 19.49 -9.01
CA GLY A 193 1.99 20.11 -10.18
C GLY A 193 0.68 19.43 -10.60
N ALA A 194 0.65 18.08 -10.53
CA ALA A 194 -0.56 17.32 -10.80
C ALA A 194 -1.71 17.63 -9.83
N LEU A 195 -1.42 17.81 -8.53
CA LEU A 195 -2.41 18.25 -7.54
C LEU A 195 -3.00 19.62 -7.90
N VAL A 196 -2.16 20.57 -8.31
CA VAL A 196 -2.61 21.91 -8.74
C VAL A 196 -3.51 21.82 -9.98
N GLU A 197 -3.17 20.99 -10.97
CA GLU A 197 -4.01 20.77 -12.15
C GLU A 197 -5.39 20.21 -11.79
N VAL A 198 -5.45 19.28 -10.83
CA VAL A 198 -6.72 18.75 -10.33
C VAL A 198 -7.50 19.83 -9.60
N LEU A 199 -6.87 20.60 -8.68
CA LEU A 199 -7.54 21.65 -7.91
C LEU A 199 -8.15 22.73 -8.77
N THR A 200 -7.50 23.11 -9.88
CA THR A 200 -7.96 24.15 -10.79
C THR A 200 -8.90 23.63 -11.88
N GLY A 201 -9.03 22.31 -12.00
CA GLY A 201 -9.83 21.65 -13.04
C GLY A 201 -9.17 21.66 -14.43
N ALA A 202 -7.88 22.00 -14.52
CA ALA A 202 -7.08 21.78 -15.73
C ALA A 202 -7.01 20.27 -16.06
N GLN A 203 -6.96 19.43 -15.03
CA GLN A 203 -7.16 17.98 -15.12
C GLN A 203 -8.41 17.59 -14.33
N ASN A 204 -9.35 16.89 -14.99
CA ASN A 204 -10.47 16.26 -14.30
C ASN A 204 -9.98 14.98 -13.61
N PRO A 205 -10.16 14.82 -12.26
CA PRO A 205 -9.71 13.63 -11.55
C PRO A 205 -10.38 12.36 -12.10
N SER A 206 -9.59 11.33 -12.28
CA SER A 206 -10.03 10.03 -12.83
C SER A 206 -9.37 8.83 -12.17
N GLY A 207 -8.54 9.06 -11.15
CA GLY A 207 -7.95 8.00 -10.34
C GLY A 207 -9.03 7.27 -9.54
N LYS A 208 -8.79 5.98 -9.29
CA LYS A 208 -9.65 5.11 -8.47
C LYS A 208 -8.81 4.46 -7.39
N LEU A 209 -9.40 4.25 -6.20
CA LEU A 209 -8.73 3.56 -5.12
C LEU A 209 -8.38 2.11 -5.52
N ALA A 210 -7.12 1.76 -5.37
CA ALA A 210 -6.63 0.39 -5.58
C ALA A 210 -6.78 -0.50 -4.32
N GLU A 211 -7.32 0.05 -3.26
CA GLU A 211 -7.61 -0.64 -2.00
C GLU A 211 -8.93 -0.15 -1.39
N THR A 212 -9.49 -0.96 -0.49
CA THR A 212 -10.65 -0.54 0.32
C THR A 212 -10.16 0.25 1.54
N TRP A 213 -10.78 1.38 1.84
CA TRP A 213 -10.49 2.12 3.06
C TRP A 213 -11.46 1.69 4.17
N ALA A 214 -10.91 1.03 5.17
CA ALA A 214 -11.66 0.69 6.39
C ALA A 214 -12.07 1.96 7.14
N CYS A 215 -13.17 1.93 7.88
CA CYS A 215 -13.52 3.02 8.78
C CYS A 215 -12.51 3.14 9.92
N ARG A 216 -12.07 1.99 10.47
CA ARG A 216 -11.13 1.91 11.60
C ARG A 216 -10.16 0.75 11.39
N TYR A 217 -9.00 0.81 12.01
CA TYR A 217 -8.04 -0.30 12.05
C TYR A 217 -8.68 -1.58 12.61
N ALA A 218 -9.55 -1.41 13.61
CA ALA A 218 -10.30 -2.52 14.21
C ALA A 218 -11.17 -3.32 13.23
N ASP A 219 -11.53 -2.74 12.10
CA ASP A 219 -12.40 -3.34 11.08
C ASP A 219 -11.60 -4.14 10.02
N THR A 220 -10.28 -4.23 10.16
CA THR A 220 -9.44 -4.99 9.22
C THR A 220 -9.41 -6.49 9.56
N PRO A 221 -9.47 -7.40 8.55
CA PRO A 221 -9.59 -8.85 8.81
C PRO A 221 -8.34 -9.47 9.44
N ALA A 222 -7.16 -8.93 9.18
CA ALA A 222 -5.89 -9.49 9.63
C ALA A 222 -5.36 -8.88 10.94
N ARG A 223 -6.09 -7.94 11.56
CA ARG A 223 -5.62 -7.16 12.70
C ARG A 223 -5.03 -8.00 13.84
N GLU A 224 -5.71 -9.10 14.22
CA GLU A 224 -5.30 -9.94 15.35
C GLU A 224 -4.12 -10.86 15.00
N ASN A 225 -3.86 -11.08 13.70
CA ASN A 225 -2.87 -12.05 13.21
C ASN A 225 -1.71 -11.39 12.45
N PHE A 226 -1.77 -10.07 12.20
CA PHE A 226 -0.73 -9.34 11.49
C PHE A 226 0.56 -9.29 12.30
N GLY A 227 1.71 -9.39 11.62
CA GLY A 227 3.03 -9.40 12.24
C GLY A 227 3.50 -10.79 12.69
N GLY A 228 2.58 -11.76 12.80
CA GLY A 228 2.86 -13.15 13.15
C GLY A 228 3.23 -13.37 14.60
N GLN A 229 3.30 -14.64 14.98
CA GLN A 229 3.77 -15.08 16.29
C GLN A 229 5.00 -16.00 16.10
N GLY A 230 6.16 -15.58 16.58
CA GLY A 230 7.39 -16.33 16.42
C GLY A 230 7.85 -16.40 14.96
N ARG A 231 7.93 -17.61 14.38
CA ARG A 231 8.47 -17.85 13.02
C ARG A 231 7.45 -17.98 11.92
N THR A 232 6.19 -17.93 12.26
CA THR A 232 5.08 -18.11 11.32
C THR A 232 4.19 -16.89 11.31
N VAL A 233 3.68 -16.59 10.13
CA VAL A 233 2.62 -15.61 9.91
C VAL A 233 1.40 -16.39 9.47
N GLU A 234 0.26 -16.12 10.09
CA GLU A 234 -0.99 -16.83 9.85
C GLU A 234 -1.91 -15.95 9.00
N TYR A 235 -2.15 -16.37 7.76
CA TYR A 235 -3.11 -15.72 6.85
C TYR A 235 -4.50 -16.29 7.07
N ARG A 236 -5.07 -16.05 8.26
CA ARG A 236 -6.39 -16.61 8.66
C ARG A 236 -7.52 -16.07 7.80
N GLU A 237 -7.35 -14.88 7.22
CA GLU A 237 -8.30 -14.27 6.31
C GLU A 237 -8.42 -15.01 4.95
N SER A 238 -7.45 -15.87 4.59
CA SER A 238 -7.45 -16.66 3.36
C SER A 238 -7.70 -15.80 2.11
N LEU A 239 -8.79 -16.05 1.36
CA LEU A 239 -9.17 -15.31 0.15
C LEU A 239 -9.76 -13.91 0.44
N TYR A 240 -10.15 -13.65 1.67
CA TYR A 240 -10.92 -12.47 2.06
C TYR A 240 -10.01 -11.29 2.40
N VAL A 241 -9.34 -10.74 1.38
CA VAL A 241 -8.45 -9.58 1.47
C VAL A 241 -9.09 -8.37 0.80
N GLY A 242 -9.02 -7.19 1.43
CA GLY A 242 -9.57 -5.95 0.91
C GLY A 242 -11.08 -6.06 0.65
N TYR A 243 -11.57 -5.56 -0.49
CA TYR A 243 -12.99 -5.58 -0.83
C TYR A 243 -13.60 -7.00 -0.82
N ARG A 244 -12.80 -8.04 -1.05
CA ARG A 244 -13.29 -9.43 -0.97
C ARG A 244 -13.79 -9.76 0.43
N TYR A 245 -13.14 -9.21 1.47
CA TYR A 245 -13.61 -9.32 2.85
C TYR A 245 -14.80 -8.39 3.10
N TYR A 246 -14.62 -7.08 2.91
CA TYR A 246 -15.61 -6.10 3.30
C TYR A 246 -16.95 -6.31 2.60
N ASP A 247 -16.93 -6.60 1.29
CA ASP A 247 -18.14 -6.82 0.51
C ASP A 247 -18.82 -8.18 0.82
N THR A 248 -18.05 -9.21 1.23
CA THR A 248 -18.60 -10.53 1.57
C THR A 248 -19.18 -10.56 2.97
N ALA A 249 -18.44 -10.06 3.96
CA ALA A 249 -18.86 -10.01 5.35
C ALA A 249 -19.81 -8.84 5.67
N GLY A 250 -20.06 -7.93 4.73
CA GLY A 250 -20.93 -6.77 4.93
C GLY A 250 -20.35 -5.73 5.90
N VAL A 251 -19.02 -5.64 6.02
CA VAL A 251 -18.36 -4.68 6.91
C VAL A 251 -18.34 -3.29 6.29
N PRO A 252 -18.85 -2.25 6.98
CA PRO A 252 -18.85 -0.89 6.47
C PRO A 252 -17.44 -0.36 6.16
N THR A 253 -17.32 0.42 5.09
CA THR A 253 -16.07 1.02 4.65
C THR A 253 -16.19 2.53 4.53
N ALA A 254 -15.09 3.24 4.71
CA ALA A 254 -15.04 4.68 4.44
C ALA A 254 -15.14 4.96 2.94
N PHE A 255 -14.38 4.19 2.15
CA PHE A 255 -14.43 4.20 0.70
C PHE A 255 -14.23 2.78 0.17
N PRO A 256 -15.09 2.31 -0.76
CA PRO A 256 -14.94 0.99 -1.35
C PRO A 256 -13.76 0.94 -2.32
N PHE A 257 -13.29 -0.26 -2.62
CA PHE A 257 -12.33 -0.49 -3.71
C PHE A 257 -12.86 0.05 -5.04
N GLY A 258 -11.99 0.67 -5.82
CA GLY A 258 -12.34 1.24 -7.12
C GLY A 258 -13.05 2.60 -7.05
N TYR A 259 -13.27 3.17 -5.85
CA TYR A 259 -13.94 4.46 -5.67
C TYR A 259 -13.07 5.63 -6.11
N GLY A 260 -13.70 6.64 -6.66
CA GLY A 260 -13.11 7.94 -6.99
C GLY A 260 -14.13 8.80 -7.74
N LEU A 261 -14.26 10.05 -7.32
CA LEU A 261 -15.16 11.05 -7.92
C LEU A 261 -14.54 11.71 -9.16
N SER A 262 -15.37 12.35 -9.95
CA SER A 262 -15.01 13.18 -11.09
C SER A 262 -15.73 14.52 -11.02
N TYR A 263 -15.27 15.53 -11.76
CA TYR A 263 -15.98 16.79 -11.98
C TYR A 263 -17.08 16.68 -13.06
N THR A 264 -17.29 15.48 -13.59
CA THR A 264 -18.39 15.15 -14.52
C THR A 264 -19.10 13.89 -14.05
N SER A 265 -20.13 13.47 -14.76
CA SER A 265 -20.91 12.26 -14.47
C SER A 265 -20.97 11.33 -15.67
N PHE A 266 -21.14 10.03 -15.42
CA PHE A 266 -21.18 9.02 -16.46
C PHE A 266 -22.40 8.11 -16.29
N ALA A 267 -23.03 7.74 -17.41
CA ALA A 267 -24.07 6.74 -17.49
C ALA A 267 -23.56 5.51 -18.25
N TYR A 268 -24.06 4.32 -17.87
CA TYR A 268 -23.76 3.06 -18.53
C TYR A 268 -25.05 2.47 -19.12
N SER A 269 -24.99 1.96 -20.36
CA SER A 269 -26.13 1.37 -21.05
C SER A 269 -25.72 0.22 -21.98
N ASP A 270 -26.70 -0.42 -22.60
CA ASP A 270 -26.58 -1.38 -23.72
C ASP A 270 -25.62 -2.57 -23.42
N LEU A 271 -25.68 -3.10 -22.18
CA LEU A 271 -24.84 -4.21 -21.76
C LEU A 271 -25.14 -5.47 -22.60
N GLN A 272 -24.13 -5.98 -23.26
CA GLN A 272 -24.08 -7.32 -23.87
C GLN A 272 -22.99 -8.12 -23.15
N ALA A 273 -23.25 -9.40 -22.85
CA ALA A 273 -22.36 -10.21 -22.05
C ALA A 273 -22.40 -11.68 -22.43
N ASP A 274 -21.24 -12.31 -22.43
CA ASP A 274 -21.06 -13.76 -22.54
C ASP A 274 -19.89 -14.22 -21.67
N ALA A 275 -19.46 -15.47 -21.79
CA ALA A 275 -18.33 -15.99 -21.01
C ALA A 275 -16.97 -15.42 -21.46
N GLN A 276 -16.87 -14.73 -22.56
CA GLN A 276 -15.68 -14.09 -23.10
C GLN A 276 -15.54 -12.63 -22.67
N GLY A 277 -16.59 -12.02 -22.10
CA GLY A 277 -16.53 -10.64 -21.61
C GLY A 277 -17.85 -9.87 -21.71
N VAL A 278 -17.69 -8.56 -21.64
CA VAL A 278 -18.83 -7.63 -21.74
C VAL A 278 -18.54 -6.53 -22.76
N THR A 279 -19.60 -6.08 -23.44
CA THR A 279 -19.59 -4.86 -24.25
C THR A 279 -20.72 -3.96 -23.76
N LEU A 280 -20.44 -2.67 -23.55
CA LEU A 280 -21.41 -1.68 -23.07
C LEU A 280 -21.10 -0.30 -23.62
N THR A 281 -22.08 0.61 -23.54
CA THR A 281 -21.94 2.02 -23.87
C THR A 281 -21.73 2.84 -22.61
N VAL A 282 -20.70 3.71 -22.60
CA VAL A 282 -20.45 4.71 -21.54
C VAL A 282 -20.68 6.09 -22.11
N THR A 283 -21.49 6.90 -21.45
CA THR A 283 -21.83 8.27 -21.84
C THR A 283 -21.40 9.25 -20.77
N ASN A 284 -20.65 10.28 -21.13
CA ASN A 284 -20.41 11.42 -20.25
C ASN A 284 -21.65 12.32 -20.24
N THR A 285 -22.39 12.33 -19.14
CA THR A 285 -23.65 13.08 -18.98
C THR A 285 -23.47 14.48 -18.40
N GLY A 286 -22.24 14.86 -18.06
CA GLY A 286 -21.94 16.19 -17.54
C GLY A 286 -21.41 17.17 -18.58
N SER A 287 -21.00 18.33 -18.12
CA SER A 287 -20.58 19.47 -18.96
C SER A 287 -19.07 19.59 -19.19
N ARG A 288 -18.26 18.67 -18.62
CA ARG A 288 -16.79 18.68 -18.72
C ARG A 288 -16.31 17.38 -19.33
N ALA A 289 -15.23 17.43 -20.11
CA ALA A 289 -14.52 16.23 -20.50
C ALA A 289 -13.98 15.50 -19.25
N GLY A 290 -13.91 14.19 -19.29
CA GLY A 290 -13.40 13.37 -18.19
C GLY A 290 -13.18 11.94 -18.59
N ALA A 291 -12.53 11.18 -17.72
CA ALA A 291 -12.29 9.77 -17.91
C ALA A 291 -13.00 8.94 -16.81
N GLU A 292 -13.59 7.82 -17.22
CA GLU A 292 -14.21 6.83 -16.33
C GLU A 292 -13.44 5.51 -16.38
N VAL A 293 -13.34 4.84 -15.23
CA VAL A 293 -12.80 3.48 -15.15
C VAL A 293 -13.96 2.50 -14.91
N VAL A 294 -14.38 1.86 -15.96
CA VAL A 294 -15.41 0.82 -15.91
C VAL A 294 -14.79 -0.47 -15.37
N GLN A 295 -15.39 -1.02 -14.32
CA GLN A 295 -14.88 -2.19 -13.60
C GLN A 295 -15.81 -3.37 -13.79
N LEU A 296 -15.26 -4.53 -14.18
CA LEU A 296 -16.00 -5.77 -14.37
C LEU A 296 -15.67 -6.77 -13.26
N TYR A 297 -16.67 -7.09 -12.47
CA TYR A 297 -16.58 -8.09 -11.40
C TYR A 297 -17.34 -9.36 -11.81
N VAL A 298 -16.84 -10.50 -11.35
CA VAL A 298 -17.46 -11.81 -11.50
C VAL A 298 -17.91 -12.31 -10.13
N ALA A 299 -19.17 -12.71 -10.03
CA ALA A 299 -19.75 -13.28 -8.82
C ALA A 299 -20.41 -14.63 -9.12
N LYS A 300 -20.42 -15.53 -8.12
CA LYS A 300 -21.16 -16.80 -8.17
C LYS A 300 -21.98 -17.00 -6.88
N PRO A 301 -23.22 -16.48 -6.84
CA PRO A 301 -24.03 -16.48 -5.63
C PRO A 301 -24.35 -17.87 -5.08
N ASP A 302 -24.49 -18.87 -5.97
CA ASP A 302 -24.81 -20.27 -5.66
C ASP A 302 -23.56 -21.16 -5.55
N ALA A 303 -22.40 -20.57 -5.19
CA ALA A 303 -21.14 -21.31 -5.07
C ALA A 303 -21.22 -22.39 -3.99
N LYS A 304 -20.78 -23.62 -4.33
CA LYS A 304 -20.66 -24.74 -3.39
C LYS A 304 -19.42 -24.61 -2.53
N ILE A 305 -18.34 -24.07 -3.09
CA ILE A 305 -17.11 -23.74 -2.37
C ILE A 305 -17.20 -22.33 -1.83
N PHE A 306 -16.49 -22.04 -0.73
CA PHE A 306 -16.40 -20.66 -0.25
C PHE A 306 -15.57 -19.80 -1.21
N ARG A 307 -16.03 -18.61 -1.49
CA ARG A 307 -15.35 -17.59 -2.31
C ARG A 307 -15.87 -16.20 -1.97
N PRO A 308 -15.13 -15.14 -2.34
CA PRO A 308 -15.62 -13.77 -2.20
C PRO A 308 -16.94 -13.55 -2.93
N ALA A 309 -17.76 -12.62 -2.42
CA ALA A 309 -19.03 -12.25 -3.04
C ALA A 309 -18.87 -11.85 -4.51
N LYS A 310 -17.77 -11.19 -4.85
CA LYS A 310 -17.37 -10.84 -6.21
C LYS A 310 -15.86 -10.62 -6.30
N GLU A 311 -15.32 -10.72 -7.51
CA GLU A 311 -13.90 -10.50 -7.80
C GLU A 311 -13.73 -9.67 -9.06
N LEU A 312 -12.90 -8.62 -9.02
CA LEU A 312 -12.52 -7.85 -10.20
C LEU A 312 -11.78 -8.76 -11.19
N LYS A 313 -12.29 -8.85 -12.42
CA LYS A 313 -11.70 -9.67 -13.48
C LYS A 313 -11.31 -8.88 -14.72
N GLY A 314 -11.73 -7.62 -14.81
CA GLY A 314 -11.33 -6.74 -15.89
C GLY A 314 -11.71 -5.29 -15.59
N PHE A 315 -11.08 -4.36 -16.29
CA PHE A 315 -11.44 -2.95 -16.26
C PHE A 315 -11.01 -2.27 -17.56
N ALA A 316 -11.64 -1.14 -17.87
CA ALA A 316 -11.24 -0.28 -18.97
C ALA A 316 -11.38 1.18 -18.58
N LYS A 317 -10.35 2.00 -18.88
CA LYS A 317 -10.42 3.45 -18.74
C LYS A 317 -10.80 4.06 -20.08
N VAL A 318 -11.84 4.91 -20.09
CA VAL A 318 -12.37 5.57 -21.28
C VAL A 318 -12.42 7.08 -21.07
N GLU A 319 -11.85 7.83 -22.00
CA GLU A 319 -11.90 9.29 -22.02
C GLU A 319 -13.05 9.74 -22.93
N LEU A 320 -13.86 10.68 -22.44
CA LEU A 320 -15.07 11.17 -23.09
C LEU A 320 -15.15 12.70 -22.99
N ALA A 321 -15.38 13.35 -24.12
CA ALA A 321 -15.80 14.75 -24.11
C ALA A 321 -17.18 14.91 -23.45
N ALA A 322 -17.57 16.13 -23.10
CA ALA A 322 -18.91 16.39 -22.58
C ALA A 322 -19.99 15.94 -23.59
N GLY A 323 -20.95 15.13 -23.15
CA GLY A 323 -22.02 14.56 -23.99
C GLY A 323 -21.58 13.41 -24.91
N GLU A 324 -20.29 13.03 -24.93
CA GLU A 324 -19.80 11.94 -25.77
C GLU A 324 -20.18 10.57 -25.22
N SER A 325 -20.49 9.62 -26.12
CA SER A 325 -20.71 8.22 -25.82
C SER A 325 -19.70 7.35 -26.57
N LYS A 326 -19.17 6.33 -25.90
CA LYS A 326 -18.31 5.29 -26.52
C LYS A 326 -18.74 3.91 -26.11
N THR A 327 -18.77 3.00 -27.08
CA THR A 327 -18.90 1.57 -26.80
C THR A 327 -17.53 1.01 -26.47
N ILE A 328 -17.43 0.28 -25.35
CA ILE A 328 -16.21 -0.37 -24.88
C ILE A 328 -16.44 -1.85 -24.68
N THR A 329 -15.38 -2.64 -24.82
CA THR A 329 -15.37 -4.07 -24.53
C THR A 329 -14.34 -4.39 -23.45
N ILE A 330 -14.74 -5.16 -22.44
CA ILE A 330 -13.85 -5.68 -21.40
C ILE A 330 -13.81 -7.20 -21.55
N PRO A 331 -12.72 -7.75 -22.08
CA PRO A 331 -12.60 -9.19 -22.28
C PRO A 331 -12.38 -9.92 -20.95
N LEU A 332 -12.89 -11.15 -20.88
CA LEU A 332 -12.58 -12.12 -19.83
C LEU A 332 -11.78 -13.27 -20.44
N ASP A 333 -10.68 -13.62 -19.79
CA ASP A 333 -9.94 -14.84 -20.10
C ASP A 333 -10.50 -16.03 -19.29
N ASP A 334 -9.98 -17.22 -19.55
CA ASP A 334 -10.35 -18.45 -18.87
C ASP A 334 -10.02 -18.47 -17.37
N LYS A 335 -9.22 -17.51 -16.86
CA LYS A 335 -8.89 -17.35 -15.43
C LYS A 335 -10.00 -16.66 -14.66
N ALA A 336 -10.95 -16.00 -15.33
CA ALA A 336 -12.02 -15.25 -14.69
C ALA A 336 -12.90 -16.12 -13.77
N PHE A 337 -13.08 -17.39 -14.11
CA PHE A 337 -13.98 -18.33 -13.43
C PHE A 337 -13.25 -19.40 -12.60
N ARG A 338 -11.94 -19.45 -12.67
CA ARG A 338 -11.11 -20.50 -12.04
C ARG A 338 -11.00 -20.33 -10.53
N TYR A 339 -10.84 -21.47 -9.86
CA TYR A 339 -10.36 -21.55 -8.49
C TYR A 339 -9.29 -22.65 -8.37
N TRP A 340 -8.39 -22.51 -7.41
CA TRP A 340 -7.39 -23.54 -7.14
C TRP A 340 -8.01 -24.66 -6.31
N ASN A 341 -7.93 -25.89 -6.78
CA ASN A 341 -8.43 -27.05 -6.08
C ASN A 341 -7.27 -27.85 -5.47
N VAL A 342 -7.18 -27.84 -4.15
CA VAL A 342 -6.10 -28.52 -3.39
C VAL A 342 -6.13 -30.04 -3.50
N LYS A 343 -7.29 -30.65 -3.84
CA LYS A 343 -7.41 -32.12 -4.02
C LYS A 343 -6.91 -32.56 -5.38
N THR A 344 -7.14 -31.78 -6.42
CA THR A 344 -6.70 -32.10 -7.78
C THR A 344 -5.33 -31.45 -8.11
N ASN A 345 -4.87 -30.54 -7.27
CA ASN A 345 -3.64 -29.77 -7.42
C ASN A 345 -3.56 -29.02 -8.76
N ARG A 346 -4.66 -28.40 -9.18
CA ARG A 346 -4.77 -27.61 -10.41
C ARG A 346 -5.92 -26.60 -10.36
N TRP A 347 -5.97 -25.72 -11.36
CA TRP A 347 -7.06 -24.80 -11.57
C TRP A 347 -8.29 -25.53 -12.11
N GLU A 348 -9.43 -25.32 -11.48
CA GLU A 348 -10.73 -25.92 -11.81
C GLU A 348 -11.77 -24.81 -11.98
N VAL A 349 -12.89 -25.15 -12.62
CA VAL A 349 -14.03 -24.25 -12.80
C VAL A 349 -15.27 -24.90 -12.18
N GLU A 350 -15.95 -24.19 -11.30
CA GLU A 350 -17.25 -24.59 -10.79
C GLU A 350 -18.32 -24.24 -11.83
N GLY A 351 -18.98 -25.23 -12.41
CA GLY A 351 -20.01 -24.99 -13.43
C GLY A 351 -21.26 -24.33 -12.86
N GLY A 352 -22.04 -23.67 -13.74
CA GLY A 352 -23.30 -23.07 -13.40
C GLY A 352 -23.39 -21.59 -13.75
N SER A 353 -24.31 -20.87 -13.10
CA SER A 353 -24.58 -19.46 -13.37
C SER A 353 -23.59 -18.56 -12.66
N TYR A 354 -23.09 -17.56 -13.38
CA TYR A 354 -22.27 -16.48 -12.87
C TYR A 354 -22.91 -15.15 -13.17
N GLN A 355 -22.74 -14.18 -12.28
CA GLN A 355 -23.10 -12.79 -12.52
C GLN A 355 -21.88 -12.00 -12.98
N LEU A 356 -22.01 -11.27 -14.07
CA LEU A 356 -21.09 -10.27 -14.56
C LEU A 356 -21.61 -8.90 -14.10
N LEU A 357 -20.88 -8.27 -13.18
CA LEU A 357 -21.29 -7.03 -12.51
C LEU A 357 -20.40 -5.90 -13.02
N VAL A 358 -21.00 -4.94 -13.72
CA VAL A 358 -20.29 -3.78 -14.27
C VAL A 358 -20.56 -2.56 -13.41
N GLY A 359 -19.52 -1.93 -12.90
CA GLY A 359 -19.65 -0.82 -11.98
C GLY A 359 -18.55 0.22 -12.07
N ALA A 360 -18.73 1.33 -11.34
CA ALA A 360 -17.74 2.38 -11.16
C ALA A 360 -16.87 2.17 -9.90
N SER A 361 -17.27 1.24 -9.03
CA SER A 361 -16.52 0.76 -7.87
C SER A 361 -17.07 -0.60 -7.44
N SER A 362 -16.46 -1.24 -6.44
CA SER A 362 -16.99 -2.50 -5.88
C SER A 362 -18.38 -2.34 -5.24
N ALA A 363 -18.75 -1.14 -4.81
CA ALA A 363 -20.05 -0.83 -4.21
C ALA A 363 -21.04 -0.11 -5.16
N ASP A 364 -20.58 0.43 -6.29
CA ASP A 364 -21.42 1.11 -7.29
C ASP A 364 -21.54 0.24 -8.53
N ILE A 365 -22.38 -0.81 -8.45
CA ILE A 365 -22.71 -1.68 -9.59
C ILE A 365 -23.88 -1.09 -10.35
N ARG A 366 -23.70 -0.83 -11.64
CA ARG A 366 -24.65 -0.15 -12.51
C ARG A 366 -25.37 -1.07 -13.48
N LEU A 367 -24.68 -2.09 -13.97
CA LEU A 367 -25.26 -3.07 -14.89
C LEU A 367 -24.90 -4.49 -14.45
N THR A 368 -25.80 -5.44 -14.71
CA THR A 368 -25.62 -6.85 -14.36
C THR A 368 -26.13 -7.74 -15.49
N ALA A 369 -25.35 -8.78 -15.79
CA ALA A 369 -25.76 -9.86 -16.70
C ALA A 369 -25.48 -11.21 -16.06
N VAL A 370 -26.18 -12.25 -16.52
CA VAL A 370 -25.98 -13.64 -16.09
C VAL A 370 -25.45 -14.45 -17.25
N VAL A 371 -24.39 -15.23 -17.01
CA VAL A 371 -23.81 -16.14 -17.99
C VAL A 371 -23.70 -17.54 -17.41
N THR A 372 -23.81 -18.56 -18.24
CA THR A 372 -23.60 -19.96 -17.83
C THR A 372 -22.23 -20.43 -18.26
N VAL A 373 -21.47 -21.00 -17.33
CA VAL A 373 -20.12 -21.51 -17.55
C VAL A 373 -20.09 -23.01 -17.32
N VAL A 374 -19.42 -23.74 -18.23
CA VAL A 374 -19.23 -25.18 -18.10
C VAL A 374 -18.13 -25.46 -17.08
N GLY A 375 -18.43 -26.31 -16.09
CA GLY A 375 -17.45 -26.69 -15.05
C GLY A 375 -16.57 -27.87 -15.43
N THR A 376 -15.53 -28.06 -14.64
CA THR A 376 -14.57 -29.17 -14.79
C THR A 376 -14.95 -30.43 -14.02
N ASN A 377 -16.10 -30.43 -13.31
CA ASN A 377 -16.59 -31.53 -12.47
C ASN A 377 -15.59 -32.05 -11.42
N ALA A 378 -14.78 -31.15 -10.89
CA ALA A 378 -13.81 -31.47 -9.85
C ALA A 378 -14.48 -31.73 -8.50
N PRO A 379 -13.88 -32.57 -7.63
CA PRO A 379 -14.39 -32.79 -6.27
C PRO A 379 -14.32 -31.50 -5.45
N ASP A 380 -15.27 -31.33 -4.52
CA ASP A 380 -15.23 -30.21 -3.57
C ASP A 380 -13.95 -30.29 -2.71
N PRO A 381 -13.07 -29.28 -2.76
CA PRO A 381 -11.83 -29.27 -1.99
C PRO A 381 -12.06 -29.25 -0.48
N TYR A 382 -13.20 -28.77 -0.03
CA TYR A 382 -13.56 -28.59 1.39
C TYR A 382 -14.58 -29.61 1.90
N ALA A 383 -14.89 -30.66 1.11
CA ALA A 383 -15.83 -31.69 1.53
C ALA A 383 -15.39 -32.36 2.83
N GLY A 384 -16.29 -32.35 3.83
CA GLY A 384 -16.06 -32.90 5.16
C GLY A 384 -15.42 -31.93 6.16
N LEU A 385 -15.07 -30.69 5.76
CA LEU A 385 -14.56 -29.66 6.66
C LEU A 385 -15.68 -28.75 7.15
N ALA A 386 -15.67 -28.44 8.46
CA ALA A 386 -16.53 -27.44 9.06
C ALA A 386 -15.84 -26.07 8.99
N LEU A 387 -16.25 -25.24 8.04
CA LEU A 387 -15.64 -23.94 7.74
C LEU A 387 -16.68 -22.79 7.74
N PRO A 388 -17.43 -22.57 8.84
CA PRO A 388 -18.52 -21.61 8.87
C PRO A 388 -18.07 -20.16 8.61
N HIS A 389 -16.95 -19.71 9.20
CA HIS A 389 -16.44 -18.35 9.02
C HIS A 389 -15.97 -18.10 7.57
N TYR A 390 -15.34 -19.11 6.94
CA TYR A 390 -14.93 -18.98 5.53
C TYR A 390 -16.12 -18.97 4.56
N ARG A 391 -17.23 -19.63 4.91
CA ARG A 391 -18.44 -19.59 4.06
C ARG A 391 -19.17 -18.27 4.12
N THR A 392 -19.10 -17.54 5.24
CA THR A 392 -19.73 -16.22 5.42
C THR A 392 -18.81 -15.06 5.12
N GLY A 393 -17.49 -15.30 5.09
CA GLY A 393 -16.46 -14.26 4.99
C GLY A 393 -16.17 -13.54 6.33
N GLU A 394 -16.74 -13.99 7.45
CA GLU A 394 -16.54 -13.40 8.79
C GLU A 394 -15.19 -13.83 9.40
N VAL A 395 -14.11 -13.53 8.70
CA VAL A 395 -12.76 -14.08 8.97
C VAL A 395 -11.90 -13.26 9.94
N ALA A 396 -12.44 -12.20 10.53
CA ALA A 396 -11.69 -11.37 11.47
C ALA A 396 -11.25 -12.12 12.75
N GLN A 397 -11.97 -13.17 13.14
CA GLN A 397 -11.71 -13.97 14.33
C GLN A 397 -11.96 -15.46 14.10
N VAL A 398 -11.22 -16.07 13.16
CA VAL A 398 -11.33 -17.50 12.88
C VAL A 398 -10.72 -18.31 14.02
N PRO A 399 -11.47 -19.27 14.63
CA PRO A 399 -10.94 -20.16 15.67
C PRO A 399 -9.79 -21.05 15.16
N ASP A 400 -8.84 -21.39 16.04
CA ASP A 400 -7.69 -22.24 15.71
C ASP A 400 -8.11 -23.57 15.05
N ALA A 401 -9.11 -24.25 15.61
CA ALA A 401 -9.58 -25.52 15.08
C ALA A 401 -10.13 -25.44 13.65
N GLU A 402 -10.80 -24.34 13.29
CA GLU A 402 -11.28 -24.11 11.93
C GLU A 402 -10.14 -23.77 10.97
N TYR A 403 -9.20 -22.94 11.42
CA TYR A 403 -8.03 -22.59 10.62
C TYR A 403 -7.11 -23.82 10.42
N GLU A 404 -6.89 -24.64 11.44
CA GLU A 404 -6.15 -25.91 11.33
C GLU A 404 -6.82 -26.90 10.36
N ALA A 405 -8.16 -26.95 10.38
CA ALA A 405 -8.92 -27.76 9.43
C ALA A 405 -8.70 -27.30 7.98
N LEU A 406 -8.72 -25.98 7.72
CA LEU A 406 -8.41 -25.42 6.41
C LEU A 406 -6.95 -25.62 6.02
N LEU A 407 -6.02 -25.45 6.96
CA LEU A 407 -4.57 -25.58 6.77
C LEU A 407 -4.16 -27.05 6.54
N GLY A 408 -4.95 -28.00 7.02
CA GLY A 408 -4.68 -29.45 6.94
C GLY A 408 -3.57 -29.93 7.88
N ARG A 409 -3.19 -29.12 8.88
CA ARG A 409 -2.16 -29.45 9.89
C ARG A 409 -2.32 -28.57 11.13
N PRO A 410 -1.78 -28.99 12.29
CA PRO A 410 -1.78 -28.19 13.50
C PRO A 410 -0.96 -26.89 13.31
N LEU A 411 -1.33 -25.88 14.08
CA LEU A 411 -0.55 -24.64 14.17
C LEU A 411 0.82 -24.92 14.82
N PRO A 412 1.89 -24.33 14.31
CA PRO A 412 3.19 -24.47 14.92
C PRO A 412 3.24 -23.73 16.26
N GLU A 413 3.96 -24.28 17.25
CA GLU A 413 4.20 -23.58 18.50
C GLU A 413 4.94 -22.25 18.26
N GLY A 414 4.42 -21.14 18.79
CA GLY A 414 4.98 -19.80 18.64
C GLY A 414 6.29 -19.53 19.39
N LYS A 415 7.03 -20.58 19.79
CA LYS A 415 8.29 -20.43 20.52
C LYS A 415 9.46 -20.06 19.63
N VAL A 416 10.23 -19.04 20.02
CA VAL A 416 11.49 -18.71 19.38
C VAL A 416 12.45 -19.90 19.50
N ARG A 417 12.89 -20.43 18.35
CA ARG A 417 13.86 -21.54 18.30
C ARG A 417 15.27 -20.97 18.13
N ILE A 418 16.18 -21.42 18.98
CA ILE A 418 17.59 -21.05 18.87
C ILE A 418 18.24 -21.91 17.78
N ASP A 419 18.25 -21.40 16.55
CA ASP A 419 18.87 -22.02 15.38
C ASP A 419 19.41 -20.94 14.41
N ARG A 420 19.88 -21.36 13.24
CA ARG A 420 20.43 -20.48 12.20
C ARG A 420 19.45 -19.42 11.66
N ASN A 421 18.14 -19.61 11.85
CA ASN A 421 17.10 -18.68 11.39
C ASN A 421 16.71 -17.65 12.47
N MET A 422 17.19 -17.80 13.70
CA MET A 422 17.04 -16.78 14.74
C MET A 422 17.62 -15.45 14.25
N THR A 423 16.91 -14.35 14.45
CA THR A 423 17.40 -13.02 14.08
C THR A 423 18.41 -12.49 15.10
N LEU A 424 19.20 -11.49 14.70
CA LEU A 424 20.13 -10.84 15.63
C LEU A 424 19.39 -10.15 16.80
N GLY A 425 18.20 -9.57 16.54
CA GLY A 425 17.35 -9.00 17.58
C GLY A 425 16.80 -10.04 18.56
N GLU A 426 16.54 -11.27 18.09
CA GLU A 426 16.05 -12.38 18.92
C GLU A 426 17.13 -13.06 19.79
N MET A 427 18.44 -12.76 19.59
CA MET A 427 19.51 -13.35 20.38
C MET A 427 19.33 -13.15 21.90
N GLY A 428 18.55 -12.16 22.30
CA GLY A 428 18.16 -11.94 23.70
C GLY A 428 17.32 -13.08 24.31
N HIS A 429 16.70 -13.96 23.50
CA HIS A 429 16.00 -15.16 23.95
C HIS A 429 16.93 -16.35 24.17
N GLY A 430 18.22 -16.21 23.82
CA GLY A 430 19.24 -17.22 24.06
C GLY A 430 19.63 -17.31 25.52
N ARG A 431 20.46 -18.32 25.86
CA ARG A 431 21.03 -18.52 27.21
C ARG A 431 22.41 -17.87 27.38
N SER A 432 22.81 -16.99 26.46
CA SER A 432 24.10 -16.38 26.40
C SER A 432 24.08 -14.91 26.82
N PRO A 433 24.92 -14.49 27.79
CA PRO A 433 25.06 -13.08 28.12
C PRO A 433 25.54 -12.23 26.93
N LEU A 434 26.40 -12.77 26.05
CA LEU A 434 26.86 -12.06 24.85
C LEU A 434 25.68 -11.83 23.87
N GLY A 435 24.81 -12.82 23.71
CA GLY A 435 23.61 -12.68 22.91
C GLY A 435 22.66 -11.61 23.46
N TRP A 436 22.46 -11.55 24.78
CA TRP A 436 21.66 -10.51 25.43
C TRP A 436 22.23 -9.11 25.20
N ILE A 437 23.54 -8.95 25.38
CA ILE A 437 24.21 -7.66 25.18
C ILE A 437 24.08 -7.23 23.71
N ALA A 438 24.36 -8.14 22.77
CA ALA A 438 24.28 -7.83 21.35
C ALA A 438 22.87 -7.41 20.92
N ALA A 439 21.84 -8.15 21.34
CA ALA A 439 20.43 -7.82 21.06
C ALA A 439 20.04 -6.47 21.71
N ALA A 440 20.46 -6.21 22.94
CA ALA A 440 20.18 -4.96 23.65
C ALA A 440 20.84 -3.76 22.96
N VAL A 441 22.11 -3.89 22.52
CA VAL A 441 22.82 -2.82 21.79
C VAL A 441 22.15 -2.52 20.47
N LEU A 442 21.82 -3.54 19.67
CA LEU A 442 21.11 -3.36 18.39
C LEU A 442 19.75 -2.71 18.60
N GLY A 443 18.98 -3.17 19.59
CA GLY A 443 17.69 -2.58 19.95
C GLY A 443 17.80 -1.11 20.38
N ALA A 444 18.83 -0.77 21.17
CA ALA A 444 19.06 0.60 21.60
C ALA A 444 19.45 1.52 20.42
N LEU A 445 20.28 1.04 19.50
CA LEU A 445 20.66 1.77 18.29
C LEU A 445 19.44 1.99 17.38
N LEU A 446 18.63 0.96 17.17
CA LEU A 446 17.38 1.05 16.40
C LEU A 446 16.42 2.07 17.01
N ASN A 447 16.14 1.97 18.30
CA ASN A 447 15.27 2.90 19.02
C ASN A 447 15.78 4.35 18.96
N ARG A 448 17.12 4.54 19.02
CA ARG A 448 17.72 5.87 18.88
C ARG A 448 17.51 6.45 17.48
N SER A 449 17.61 5.63 16.44
CA SER A 449 17.39 6.07 15.06
C SER A 449 15.94 6.45 14.82
N ILE A 450 14.99 5.66 15.33
CA ILE A 450 13.55 5.94 15.25
C ILE A 450 13.22 7.26 15.95
N LYS A 451 13.73 7.48 17.17
CA LYS A 451 13.53 8.73 17.94
C LYS A 451 14.06 9.99 17.24
N LYS A 452 15.00 9.86 16.31
CA LYS A 452 15.52 10.98 15.50
C LYS A 452 14.63 11.33 14.29
N GLY A 453 13.50 10.67 14.13
CA GLY A 453 12.61 10.89 13.02
C GLY A 453 13.12 10.36 11.66
N LYS A 454 14.18 9.58 11.67
CA LYS A 454 14.80 9.03 10.46
C LYS A 454 15.37 7.65 10.77
N PRO A 455 14.60 6.57 10.59
CA PRO A 455 15.04 5.22 10.90
C PRO A 455 16.27 4.85 10.06
N ASP A 456 17.29 4.29 10.73
CA ASP A 456 18.45 3.75 10.03
C ASP A 456 18.13 2.34 9.52
N LEU A 457 17.94 2.24 8.23
CA LEU A 457 17.55 0.98 7.57
C LEU A 457 18.62 -0.10 7.70
N ASN A 458 19.91 0.27 7.78
CA ASN A 458 20.98 -0.71 7.97
C ASN A 458 20.88 -1.37 9.35
N ILE A 459 20.58 -0.58 10.39
CA ILE A 459 20.39 -1.09 11.74
C ILE A 459 19.12 -1.96 11.79
N LEU A 460 18.03 -1.50 11.18
CA LEU A 460 16.77 -2.25 11.11
C LEU A 460 16.96 -3.58 10.38
N PHE A 461 17.64 -3.56 9.24
CA PHE A 461 17.99 -4.75 8.48
C PHE A 461 18.84 -5.72 9.32
N GLN A 462 19.88 -5.23 10.01
CA GLN A 462 20.71 -6.06 10.89
C GLN A 462 19.90 -6.65 12.03
N TYR A 463 19.03 -5.87 12.68
CA TYR A 463 18.19 -6.34 13.79
C TYR A 463 17.31 -7.53 13.38
N ASN A 464 16.69 -7.46 12.19
CA ASN A 464 15.81 -8.49 11.66
C ASN A 464 16.52 -9.59 10.85
N MET A 465 17.84 -9.47 10.67
CA MET A 465 18.61 -10.41 9.86
C MET A 465 18.81 -11.74 10.59
N PRO A 466 18.49 -12.89 9.96
CA PRO A 466 18.75 -14.21 10.56
C PRO A 466 20.24 -14.51 10.62
N LEU A 467 20.69 -15.21 11.66
CA LEU A 467 22.10 -15.58 11.89
C LEU A 467 22.77 -16.18 10.65
N ARG A 468 22.04 -17.02 9.88
CA ARG A 468 22.57 -17.63 8.64
C ARG A 468 22.96 -16.60 7.57
N ALA A 469 22.34 -15.43 7.60
CA ALA A 469 22.65 -14.39 6.61
C ALA A 469 24.00 -13.73 6.86
N LEU A 470 24.55 -13.80 8.07
CA LEU A 470 25.91 -13.35 8.36
C LEU A 470 26.94 -13.99 7.44
N ALA A 471 26.80 -15.30 7.15
CA ALA A 471 27.70 -15.99 6.24
C ALA A 471 27.64 -15.48 4.79
N LYS A 472 26.52 -14.90 4.37
CA LYS A 472 26.32 -14.35 3.03
C LYS A 472 26.67 -12.87 2.94
N MET A 473 26.36 -12.09 4.00
CA MET A 473 26.40 -10.63 3.96
C MET A 473 27.75 -10.04 4.39
N THR A 474 28.68 -10.85 4.90
CA THR A 474 29.99 -10.40 5.38
C THR A 474 31.13 -10.61 4.39
N ASN A 475 30.83 -10.77 3.10
CA ASN A 475 31.83 -10.99 2.04
C ASN A 475 32.83 -12.12 2.37
N GLY A 476 32.35 -13.21 2.95
CA GLY A 476 33.19 -14.35 3.32
C GLY A 476 33.93 -14.22 4.68
N ALA A 477 33.76 -13.12 5.41
CA ALA A 477 34.37 -12.97 6.73
C ALA A 477 33.82 -13.94 7.77
N ILE A 478 32.51 -14.24 7.71
CA ILE A 478 31.83 -15.20 8.59
C ILE A 478 31.45 -16.43 7.79
N SER A 479 31.90 -17.61 8.22
CA SER A 479 31.48 -18.88 7.64
C SER A 479 30.23 -19.44 8.30
N MET A 480 29.53 -20.38 7.65
CA MET A 480 28.40 -21.07 8.24
C MET A 480 28.80 -21.89 9.47
N GLY A 481 30.03 -22.39 9.53
CA GLY A 481 30.58 -23.06 10.70
C GLY A 481 30.72 -22.12 11.92
N MET A 482 31.07 -20.86 11.69
CA MET A 482 31.08 -19.83 12.74
C MET A 482 29.64 -19.53 13.21
N VAL A 483 28.67 -19.47 12.30
CA VAL A 483 27.25 -19.31 12.67
C VAL A 483 26.77 -20.46 13.54
N ASP A 484 27.17 -21.70 13.24
CA ASP A 484 26.88 -22.84 14.11
C ASP A 484 27.47 -22.71 15.52
N GLY A 485 28.69 -22.16 15.61
CA GLY A 485 29.33 -21.88 16.90
C GLY A 485 28.52 -20.84 17.70
N ILE A 486 28.05 -19.76 17.05
CA ILE A 486 27.16 -18.77 17.67
C ILE A 486 25.85 -19.41 18.15
N VAL A 487 25.22 -20.26 17.33
CA VAL A 487 24.01 -20.97 17.73
C VAL A 487 24.25 -21.90 18.94
N MET A 488 25.40 -22.57 19.00
CA MET A 488 25.76 -23.40 20.17
C MET A 488 25.94 -22.54 21.43
N GLU A 489 26.58 -21.41 21.31
CA GLU A 489 26.79 -20.44 22.38
C GLU A 489 25.44 -19.93 22.90
N LEU A 490 24.52 -19.52 22.01
CA LEU A 490 23.18 -19.09 22.36
C LEU A 490 22.32 -20.21 23.02
N LYS A 491 22.59 -21.47 22.73
CA LYS A 491 21.95 -22.63 23.42
C LYS A 491 22.51 -22.88 24.82
N GLY A 492 23.55 -22.17 25.25
CA GLY A 492 24.17 -22.32 26.56
C GLY A 492 25.45 -23.16 26.56
N PHE A 493 25.94 -23.65 25.41
CA PHE A 493 27.22 -24.34 25.25
C PHE A 493 28.35 -23.34 24.98
N TRP A 494 28.58 -22.40 25.89
CA TRP A 494 29.39 -21.21 25.67
C TRP A 494 30.83 -21.51 25.26
N ILE A 495 31.56 -22.35 26.03
CA ILE A 495 32.94 -22.68 25.75
C ILE A 495 33.06 -23.38 24.40
N ILE A 496 32.26 -24.39 24.15
CA ILE A 496 32.28 -25.17 22.91
C ILE A 496 31.92 -24.28 21.72
N GLY A 497 30.90 -23.42 21.88
CA GLY A 497 30.46 -22.49 20.84
C GLY A 497 31.57 -21.49 20.48
N ILE A 498 32.22 -20.87 21.47
CA ILE A 498 33.34 -19.93 21.25
C ILE A 498 34.53 -20.64 20.58
N LEU A 499 34.94 -21.80 21.08
CA LEU A 499 36.02 -22.57 20.47
C LEU A 499 35.72 -22.95 19.02
N ARG A 500 34.49 -23.31 18.73
CA ARG A 500 34.05 -23.57 17.35
C ARG A 500 34.11 -22.33 16.47
N VAL A 501 33.67 -21.17 16.96
CA VAL A 501 33.79 -19.90 16.21
C VAL A 501 35.25 -19.62 15.89
N ILE A 502 36.16 -19.73 16.87
CA ILE A 502 37.58 -19.48 16.66
C ILE A 502 38.18 -20.46 15.64
N TRP A 503 37.89 -21.75 15.78
CA TRP A 503 38.38 -22.78 14.87
C TRP A 503 37.91 -22.55 13.42
N GLU A 504 36.64 -22.31 13.25
CA GLU A 504 36.04 -22.06 11.93
C GLU A 504 36.51 -20.71 11.34
N ALA A 505 36.83 -19.71 12.17
CA ALA A 505 37.43 -18.46 11.71
C ALA A 505 38.84 -18.69 11.13
N LEU A 506 39.69 -19.43 11.83
CA LEU A 506 41.03 -19.78 11.35
C LEU A 506 40.97 -20.56 10.04
N LYS A 507 40.09 -21.56 9.97
CA LYS A 507 39.85 -22.35 8.75
C LYS A 507 39.36 -21.48 7.62
N ASN A 508 38.46 -20.53 7.89
CA ASN A 508 37.86 -19.64 6.90
C ASN A 508 38.93 -18.70 6.29
N VAL A 509 39.84 -18.16 7.07
CA VAL A 509 40.97 -17.36 6.58
C VAL A 509 41.81 -18.13 5.57
N VAL A 510 42.17 -19.38 5.89
CA VAL A 510 42.94 -20.25 4.99
C VAL A 510 42.19 -20.55 3.70
N LEU A 511 40.90 -20.82 3.80
CA LEU A 511 40.05 -21.12 2.63
C LEU A 511 39.90 -19.90 1.72
N ASN A 512 39.69 -18.72 2.30
CA ASN A 512 39.53 -17.47 1.52
C ASN A 512 40.86 -17.12 0.80
N SER A 513 42.02 -17.23 1.48
CA SER A 513 43.33 -16.99 0.83
C SER A 513 43.55 -17.93 -0.36
N ARG A 514 43.24 -19.23 -0.22
CA ARG A 514 43.35 -20.18 -1.33
C ARG A 514 42.39 -19.87 -2.48
N MET A 515 41.17 -19.37 -2.18
CA MET A 515 40.20 -18.99 -3.19
C MET A 515 40.67 -17.74 -3.95
N GLU A 516 41.23 -16.75 -3.26
CA GLU A 516 41.80 -15.54 -3.88
C GLU A 516 42.97 -15.88 -4.80
N GLU A 517 43.86 -16.79 -4.38
CA GLU A 517 44.97 -17.26 -5.22
C GLU A 517 44.43 -17.96 -6.50
N ARG A 518 43.42 -18.80 -6.39
CA ARG A 518 42.79 -19.44 -7.55
C ARG A 518 42.17 -18.44 -8.50
N LEU A 519 41.49 -17.41 -7.98
CA LEU A 519 40.86 -16.37 -8.81
C LEU A 519 41.89 -15.45 -9.48
N LYS A 520 43.06 -15.23 -8.86
CA LYS A 520 44.18 -14.49 -9.48
C LYS A 520 44.85 -15.27 -10.58
N ASN A 521 44.83 -16.61 -10.52
CA ASN A 521 45.49 -17.51 -11.48
C ASN A 521 44.54 -18.06 -12.57
N SER A 522 43.26 -17.69 -12.54
CA SER A 522 42.24 -18.00 -13.58
C SER A 522 41.96 -16.77 -14.45
#